data_5891bbbca207ee9e3802d6a14997118b
#
_entry.id   5891bbbca207ee9e3802d6a14997118b
#
_cell.length_a   1.000
_cell.length_b   1.000
_cell.length_c   1.000
_cell.angle_alpha   90.00
_cell.angle_beta   90.00
_cell.angle_gamma   90.00
#
_symmetry.space_group_name_H-M   'P 1'
#
loop_
_entity.id
_entity.type
_entity.pdbx_description
1 polymer ?
#
loop_
_entity_poly.entity_id
_entity_poly.type
_entity_poly.pdbx_seq_one_letter_code
_entity_poly.pdbx_strand_id
1 'polypeptide(L)'
;MKNIVDNVYIVKPYDPNVPGCCVYMVDTRSDDGLVMIDAGLDIEPIRAIAKEGYDLKDIKHCLITHGHIDHYGVCSKLKELNKDIKFYAHKLDAIDNVLKIRDPNIAQMYADYKYEPVKINRIIKDDNEILKFGTYEFKCIHIPGHTPGSVAYLLETESKRILFGGDLPGVVINKQGGNLEAYVKSIQKLLNLNIDIMCEGHENIIEPAKKASKFLRAYIQFNEQLNKLIEYPSDTKVLLNLALISYDLEFYENVLDFCTYLLEIEPNSIDAQQLIDKIKEFNPSKIDWIKNIIQQNN
;
A
#
# COMPACT_ATOMS: atom_id res chain seq x y z
N MET A 1 7.13 17.59 3.67
CA MET A 1 5.68 17.34 3.40
C MET A 1 5.30 17.97 2.06
N LYS A 2 4.39 17.35 1.26
CA LYS A 2 3.94 17.87 -0.04
C LYS A 2 2.41 17.94 -0.04
N ASN A 3 1.84 19.04 -0.53
CA ASN A 3 0.39 19.20 -0.68
C ASN A 3 -0.12 18.38 -1.88
N ILE A 4 -1.25 17.71 -1.72
CA ILE A 4 -1.97 16.95 -2.77
C ILE A 4 -3.12 17.79 -3.30
N VAL A 5 -4.02 18.18 -2.41
CA VAL A 5 -5.08 19.18 -2.59
C VAL A 5 -5.25 19.91 -1.27
N ASP A 6 -6.13 20.92 -1.23
CA ASP A 6 -6.34 21.74 -0.03
C ASP A 6 -6.51 20.90 1.24
N ASN A 7 -5.60 21.13 2.20
CA ASN A 7 -5.54 20.45 3.51
C ASN A 7 -5.26 18.93 3.46
N VAL A 8 -4.90 18.37 2.31
CA VAL A 8 -4.51 16.96 2.15
C VAL A 8 -3.05 16.88 1.72
N TYR A 9 -2.26 16.11 2.44
CA TYR A 9 -0.80 16.08 2.29
C TYR A 9 -0.26 14.65 2.24
N ILE A 10 0.83 14.44 1.51
CA ILE A 10 1.72 13.31 1.73
C ILE A 10 2.85 13.77 2.66
N VAL A 11 2.94 13.10 3.81
CA VAL A 11 3.93 13.36 4.86
C VAL A 11 5.23 12.61 4.58
N LYS A 12 5.10 11.31 4.29
CA LYS A 12 6.20 10.43 3.85
C LYS A 12 5.83 9.85 2.49
N PRO A 13 6.51 10.25 1.40
CA PRO A 13 6.41 9.56 0.12
C PRO A 13 7.07 8.18 0.21
N TYR A 14 6.75 7.31 -0.73
CA TYR A 14 7.45 6.05 -0.89
C TYR A 14 8.92 6.28 -1.29
N ASP A 15 9.81 5.50 -0.68
CA ASP A 15 11.22 5.41 -1.04
C ASP A 15 11.61 3.92 -0.97
N PRO A 16 11.99 3.29 -2.09
CA PRO A 16 12.33 1.86 -2.12
C PRO A 16 13.54 1.50 -1.24
N ASN A 17 14.36 2.48 -0.87
CA ASN A 17 15.52 2.28 0.00
C ASN A 17 15.20 2.44 1.49
N VAL A 18 13.98 2.90 1.83
CA VAL A 18 13.56 3.15 3.20
C VAL A 18 12.30 2.34 3.50
N PRO A 19 12.37 1.33 4.36
CA PRO A 19 11.21 0.51 4.70
C PRO A 19 10.02 1.32 5.21
N GLY A 20 8.82 0.82 4.91
CA GLY A 20 7.56 1.40 5.34
C GLY A 20 6.79 2.10 4.23
N CYS A 21 5.50 2.28 4.46
CA CYS A 21 4.55 2.81 3.48
C CYS A 21 4.61 4.34 3.33
N CYS A 22 3.86 4.85 2.34
CA CYS A 22 3.45 6.25 2.30
C CYS A 22 2.61 6.59 3.54
N VAL A 23 2.77 7.81 4.05
CA VAL A 23 1.97 8.35 5.16
C VAL A 23 1.28 9.61 4.68
N TYR A 24 -0.03 9.65 4.85
CA TYR A 24 -0.82 10.81 4.43
C TYR A 24 -1.41 11.53 5.64
N MET A 25 -1.79 12.79 5.45
CA MET A 25 -2.37 13.62 6.49
C MET A 25 -3.48 14.51 5.91
N VAL A 26 -4.57 14.64 6.64
CA VAL A 26 -5.63 15.61 6.39
C VAL A 26 -5.72 16.55 7.58
N ASP A 27 -5.59 17.85 7.32
CA ASP A 27 -5.82 18.89 8.31
C ASP A 27 -7.30 19.27 8.27
N THR A 28 -8.02 18.92 9.33
CA THR A 28 -9.48 19.14 9.35
C THR A 28 -9.88 20.59 9.53
N ARG A 29 -8.95 21.48 9.86
CA ARG A 29 -9.20 22.88 10.20
C ARG A 29 -10.26 23.05 11.29
N SER A 30 -10.34 22.09 12.19
CA SER A 30 -11.32 22.05 13.27
C SER A 30 -10.72 21.50 14.56
N ASP A 31 -11.52 21.45 15.64
CA ASP A 31 -11.11 20.84 16.90
C ASP A 31 -10.81 19.33 16.81
N ASP A 32 -11.18 18.66 15.71
CA ASP A 32 -10.78 17.28 15.45
C ASP A 32 -9.30 17.15 15.05
N GLY A 33 -8.61 18.25 14.73
CA GLY A 33 -7.17 18.30 14.48
C GLY A 33 -6.75 17.60 13.20
N LEU A 34 -5.66 16.83 13.30
CA LEU A 34 -5.04 16.14 12.16
C LEU A 34 -5.47 14.67 12.11
N VAL A 35 -5.82 14.21 10.91
CA VAL A 35 -6.12 12.82 10.61
C VAL A 35 -4.98 12.24 9.79
N MET A 36 -4.26 11.26 10.34
CA MET A 36 -3.24 10.50 9.61
C MET A 36 -3.89 9.31 8.92
N ILE A 37 -3.43 8.96 7.72
CA ILE A 37 -3.73 7.69 7.07
C ILE A 37 -2.44 6.91 7.00
N ASP A 38 -2.43 5.78 7.70
CA ASP A 38 -1.26 4.97 8.05
C ASP A 38 -0.20 5.74 8.85
N ALA A 39 0.82 5.03 9.32
CA ALA A 39 1.85 5.59 10.19
C ALA A 39 3.28 5.20 9.76
N GLY A 40 3.44 4.14 8.96
CA GLY A 40 4.76 3.68 8.52
C GLY A 40 5.57 2.97 9.60
N LEU A 41 6.87 2.82 9.33
CA LEU A 41 7.87 2.25 10.25
C LEU A 41 8.80 3.29 10.86
N ASP A 42 8.84 4.50 10.31
CA ASP A 42 9.70 5.59 10.78
C ASP A 42 8.85 6.77 11.26
N ILE A 43 9.12 7.22 12.50
CA ILE A 43 8.40 8.35 13.12
C ILE A 43 8.95 9.71 12.67
N GLU A 44 10.17 9.77 12.14
CA GLU A 44 10.83 11.05 11.87
C GLU A 44 10.12 11.90 10.78
N PRO A 45 9.59 11.32 9.69
CA PRO A 45 8.77 12.11 8.74
C PRO A 45 7.54 12.74 9.41
N ILE A 46 6.91 12.04 10.35
CA ILE A 46 5.75 12.57 11.09
C ILE A 46 6.21 13.67 12.05
N ARG A 47 7.32 13.50 12.77
CA ARG A 47 7.89 14.53 13.62
C ARG A 47 8.26 15.78 12.84
N ALA A 48 8.68 15.61 11.60
CA ALA A 48 9.11 16.71 10.74
C ALA A 48 7.97 17.69 10.39
N ILE A 49 6.68 17.31 10.51
CA ILE A 49 5.55 18.23 10.26
C ILE A 49 5.56 19.41 11.23
N ALA A 50 6.20 19.29 12.40
CA ALA A 50 6.38 20.39 13.32
C ALA A 50 7.19 21.55 12.70
N LYS A 51 8.10 21.26 11.76
CA LYS A 51 8.85 22.28 11.02
C LYS A 51 7.99 23.09 10.04
N GLU A 52 6.84 22.52 9.68
CA GLU A 52 5.82 23.13 8.81
C GLU A 52 4.77 23.91 9.64
N GLY A 53 4.96 23.99 10.97
CA GLY A 53 4.10 24.75 11.88
C GLY A 53 2.95 23.96 12.52
N TYR A 54 2.89 22.64 12.36
CA TYR A 54 1.89 21.80 13.02
C TYR A 54 2.30 21.39 14.43
N ASP A 55 1.37 21.41 15.39
CA ASP A 55 1.60 20.79 16.69
C ASP A 55 1.35 19.27 16.56
N LEU A 56 2.33 18.46 16.96
CA LEU A 56 2.21 17.00 16.94
C LEU A 56 1.09 16.48 17.85
N LYS A 57 0.66 17.25 18.86
CA LYS A 57 -0.48 16.93 19.71
C LYS A 57 -1.82 17.07 18.99
N ASP A 58 -1.83 17.77 17.86
CA ASP A 58 -3.03 17.87 17.03
C ASP A 58 -3.27 16.64 16.15
N ILE A 59 -2.32 15.69 16.10
CA ILE A 59 -2.55 14.37 15.49
C ILE A 59 -3.50 13.58 16.39
N LYS A 60 -4.81 13.69 16.17
CA LYS A 60 -5.84 13.10 17.03
C LYS A 60 -6.37 11.78 16.51
N HIS A 61 -6.22 11.50 15.22
CA HIS A 61 -6.75 10.33 14.55
C HIS A 61 -5.70 9.70 13.62
N CYS A 62 -5.65 8.35 13.63
CA CYS A 62 -4.86 7.58 12.68
C CYS A 62 -5.73 6.45 12.13
N LEU A 63 -6.05 6.55 10.85
CA LEU A 63 -6.83 5.58 10.09
C LEU A 63 -5.86 4.58 9.47
N ILE A 64 -5.90 3.33 9.91
CA ILE A 64 -5.00 2.27 9.44
C ILE A 64 -5.71 1.50 8.35
N THR A 65 -5.07 1.39 7.18
CA THR A 65 -5.65 0.74 6.01
C THR A 65 -5.73 -0.76 6.17
N HIS A 66 -4.68 -1.39 6.74
CA HIS A 66 -4.63 -2.83 6.98
C HIS A 66 -3.59 -3.23 8.03
N GLY A 67 -3.53 -4.52 8.34
CA GLY A 67 -2.77 -5.06 9.47
C GLY A 67 -1.31 -5.40 9.21
N HIS A 68 -0.67 -4.93 8.14
CA HIS A 68 0.77 -5.09 7.94
C HIS A 68 1.55 -4.05 8.75
N ILE A 69 2.68 -4.50 9.30
CA ILE A 69 3.46 -3.73 10.28
C ILE A 69 4.00 -2.41 9.72
N ASP A 70 4.32 -2.37 8.46
CA ASP A 70 4.85 -1.19 7.76
C ASP A 70 3.81 -0.07 7.58
N HIS A 71 2.53 -0.34 7.90
CA HIS A 71 1.44 0.64 7.94
C HIS A 71 1.13 1.16 9.36
N TYR A 72 1.44 0.40 10.41
CA TYR A 72 1.13 0.80 11.79
C TYR A 72 2.32 0.76 12.77
N GLY A 73 3.51 0.45 12.31
CA GLY A 73 4.67 0.14 13.14
C GLY A 73 5.05 1.23 14.15
N VAL A 74 4.84 2.51 13.81
CA VAL A 74 5.14 3.61 14.74
C VAL A 74 3.93 4.13 15.51
N CYS A 75 2.78 3.45 15.46
CA CYS A 75 1.59 3.90 16.20
C CYS A 75 1.81 4.01 17.72
N SER A 76 2.63 3.14 18.33
CA SER A 76 2.99 3.27 19.73
C SER A 76 3.74 4.58 20.02
N LYS A 77 4.65 4.98 19.14
CA LYS A 77 5.37 6.26 19.23
C LYS A 77 4.45 7.47 19.00
N LEU A 78 3.45 7.34 18.12
CA LEU A 78 2.40 8.37 17.99
C LEU A 78 1.62 8.53 19.30
N LYS A 79 1.35 7.42 20.00
CA LYS A 79 0.69 7.45 21.30
C LYS A 79 1.52 8.14 22.39
N GLU A 80 2.85 8.11 22.28
CA GLU A 80 3.74 8.88 23.15
C GLU A 80 3.68 10.38 22.86
N LEU A 81 3.54 10.77 21.58
CA LEU A 81 3.43 12.18 21.16
C LEU A 81 2.08 12.78 21.57
N ASN A 82 1.01 12.02 21.41
CA ASN A 82 -0.33 12.40 21.83
C ASN A 82 -1.05 11.20 22.50
N LYS A 83 -1.24 11.26 23.81
CA LYS A 83 -1.92 10.20 24.58
C LYS A 83 -3.39 10.03 24.21
N ASP A 84 -4.01 11.05 23.63
CA ASP A 84 -5.43 11.06 23.27
C ASP A 84 -5.69 10.62 21.82
N ILE A 85 -4.62 10.32 21.05
CA ILE A 85 -4.75 9.82 19.67
C ILE A 85 -5.62 8.56 19.63
N LYS A 86 -6.51 8.49 18.64
CA LYS A 86 -7.40 7.34 18.39
C LYS A 86 -6.96 6.62 17.13
N PHE A 87 -6.84 5.29 17.23
CA PHE A 87 -6.53 4.41 16.12
C PHE A 87 -7.78 3.71 15.61
N TYR A 88 -7.90 3.62 14.28
CA TYR A 88 -9.02 3.03 13.56
C TYR A 88 -8.49 1.91 12.67
N ALA A 89 -9.14 0.75 12.68
CA ALA A 89 -8.82 -0.37 11.79
C ALA A 89 -10.01 -1.30 11.63
N HIS A 90 -9.99 -2.12 10.59
CA HIS A 90 -11.03 -3.09 10.35
C HIS A 90 -10.95 -4.28 11.32
N LYS A 91 -12.11 -4.82 11.72
CA LYS A 91 -12.24 -5.94 12.68
C LYS A 91 -11.46 -7.20 12.30
N LEU A 92 -11.30 -7.48 11.01
CA LEU A 92 -10.65 -8.72 10.53
C LEU A 92 -9.13 -8.66 10.65
N ASP A 93 -8.53 -7.48 10.68
CA ASP A 93 -7.09 -7.32 10.93
C ASP A 93 -6.82 -7.01 12.41
N ALA A 94 -7.69 -6.23 13.07
CA ALA A 94 -7.59 -5.89 14.48
C ALA A 94 -8.30 -6.91 15.38
N ILE A 95 -7.85 -8.16 15.36
CA ILE A 95 -8.41 -9.25 16.17
C ILE A 95 -8.27 -8.90 17.67
N ASP A 96 -9.35 -9.07 18.44
CA ASP A 96 -9.44 -8.63 19.84
C ASP A 96 -9.17 -7.13 20.05
N ASN A 97 -9.47 -6.33 19.02
CA ASN A 97 -9.19 -4.89 18.97
C ASN A 97 -7.69 -4.55 19.06
N VAL A 98 -6.83 -5.44 18.59
CA VAL A 98 -5.37 -5.24 18.61
C VAL A 98 -4.76 -5.59 17.26
N LEU A 99 -3.98 -4.66 16.69
CA LEU A 99 -3.06 -4.91 15.61
C LEU A 99 -1.74 -5.42 16.17
N LYS A 100 -1.30 -6.58 15.71
CA LYS A 100 0.01 -7.16 16.01
C LYS A 100 0.42 -8.15 14.92
N ILE A 101 1.69 -8.33 14.69
CA ILE A 101 2.18 -9.42 13.85
C ILE A 101 1.81 -10.75 14.51
N ARG A 102 1.19 -11.64 13.72
CA ARG A 102 0.78 -13.00 14.18
C ARG A 102 1.52 -14.10 13.44
N ASP A 103 2.02 -13.80 12.24
CA ASP A 103 2.83 -14.74 11.46
C ASP A 103 4.29 -14.68 11.94
N PRO A 104 4.90 -15.81 12.38
CA PRO A 104 6.29 -15.86 12.83
C PRO A 104 7.29 -15.45 11.73
N ASN A 105 7.00 -15.74 10.47
CA ASN A 105 7.88 -15.39 9.35
C ASN A 105 7.90 -13.87 9.15
N ILE A 106 6.73 -13.25 9.20
CA ILE A 106 6.63 -11.77 9.16
C ILE A 106 7.31 -11.16 10.37
N ALA A 107 7.14 -11.72 11.57
CA ALA A 107 7.82 -11.25 12.76
C ALA A 107 9.36 -11.30 12.60
N GLN A 108 9.89 -12.34 11.94
CA GLN A 108 11.31 -12.47 11.66
C GLN A 108 11.80 -11.46 10.63
N MET A 109 11.03 -11.18 9.58
CA MET A 109 11.38 -10.16 8.57
C MET A 109 11.55 -8.76 9.19
N TYR A 110 10.77 -8.46 10.23
CA TYR A 110 10.78 -7.17 10.90
C TYR A 110 11.45 -7.19 12.28
N ALA A 111 12.28 -8.22 12.58
CA ALA A 111 12.93 -8.39 13.88
C ALA A 111 13.84 -7.21 14.28
N ASP A 112 14.41 -6.51 13.32
CA ASP A 112 15.25 -5.33 13.55
C ASP A 112 14.44 -4.06 13.89
N TYR A 113 13.12 -4.10 13.72
CA TYR A 113 12.23 -2.98 14.00
C TYR A 113 11.60 -3.14 15.39
N LYS A 114 11.74 -2.09 16.22
CA LYS A 114 11.03 -2.02 17.49
C LYS A 114 9.60 -1.53 17.26
N TYR A 115 8.65 -2.43 17.35
CA TYR A 115 7.23 -2.13 17.30
C TYR A 115 6.50 -2.74 18.50
N GLU A 116 5.33 -2.19 18.83
CA GLU A 116 4.47 -2.70 19.88
C GLU A 116 3.06 -2.97 19.32
N PRO A 117 2.34 -3.94 19.88
CA PRO A 117 0.93 -4.13 19.55
C PRO A 117 0.11 -2.87 19.76
N VAL A 118 -0.77 -2.55 18.83
CA VAL A 118 -1.56 -1.32 18.86
C VAL A 118 -3.00 -1.63 19.21
N LYS A 119 -3.48 -1.06 20.33
CA LYS A 119 -4.90 -1.12 20.68
C LYS A 119 -5.71 -0.18 19.82
N ILE A 120 -6.71 -0.73 19.14
CA ILE A 120 -7.62 0.01 18.26
C ILE A 120 -8.78 0.58 19.08
N ASN A 121 -8.97 1.89 18.96
CA ASN A 121 -10.01 2.62 19.68
C ASN A 121 -11.37 2.52 18.98
N ARG A 122 -11.38 2.54 17.65
CA ARG A 122 -12.59 2.43 16.83
C ARG A 122 -12.44 1.31 15.81
N ILE A 123 -13.21 0.27 15.98
CA ILE A 123 -13.27 -0.85 15.04
C ILE A 123 -14.25 -0.51 13.90
N ILE A 124 -13.76 -0.61 12.66
CA ILE A 124 -14.55 -0.55 11.45
C ILE A 124 -15.14 -1.95 11.22
N LYS A 125 -16.45 -2.05 11.13
CA LYS A 125 -17.16 -3.33 11.05
C LYS A 125 -17.85 -3.56 9.73
N ASP A 126 -18.34 -2.48 9.15
CA ASP A 126 -19.26 -2.52 8.01
C ASP A 126 -18.64 -1.76 6.83
N ASP A 127 -18.97 -2.26 5.65
CA ASP A 127 -18.66 -1.56 4.41
C ASP A 127 -19.49 -0.27 4.31
N ASN A 128 -18.86 0.78 3.82
CA ASN A 128 -19.47 2.11 3.67
C ASN A 128 -19.75 2.86 4.99
N GLU A 129 -19.15 2.47 6.13
CA GLU A 129 -19.14 3.34 7.31
C GLU A 129 -18.56 4.71 6.97
N ILE A 130 -19.08 5.75 7.60
CA ILE A 130 -18.57 7.12 7.45
C ILE A 130 -17.93 7.55 8.77
N LEU A 131 -16.67 7.96 8.69
CA LEU A 131 -15.96 8.62 9.78
C LEU A 131 -15.96 10.12 9.50
N LYS A 132 -16.38 10.94 10.49
CA LYS A 132 -16.46 12.39 10.35
C LYS A 132 -15.45 13.07 11.26
N PHE A 133 -14.68 14.00 10.68
CA PHE A 133 -13.71 14.83 11.36
C PHE A 133 -13.83 16.26 10.83
N GLY A 134 -14.36 17.17 11.63
CA GLY A 134 -14.76 18.50 11.17
C GLY A 134 -15.79 18.40 10.04
N THR A 135 -15.47 19.01 8.92
CA THR A 135 -16.29 18.95 7.69
C THR A 135 -15.93 17.80 6.77
N TYR A 136 -14.87 17.05 7.07
CA TYR A 136 -14.41 15.94 6.23
C TYR A 136 -15.13 14.65 6.59
N GLU A 137 -15.59 13.93 5.56
CA GLU A 137 -16.21 12.62 5.66
C GLU A 137 -15.37 11.58 4.93
N PHE A 138 -14.84 10.61 5.68
CA PHE A 138 -14.12 9.47 5.14
C PHE A 138 -15.05 8.29 5.02
N LYS A 139 -15.35 7.87 3.81
CA LYS A 139 -16.11 6.65 3.56
C LYS A 139 -15.17 5.46 3.62
N CYS A 140 -15.41 4.55 4.57
CA CYS A 140 -14.68 3.31 4.72
C CYS A 140 -15.18 2.29 3.70
N ILE A 141 -14.30 1.79 2.84
CA ILE A 141 -14.63 0.81 1.81
C ILE A 141 -13.84 -0.45 2.11
N HIS A 142 -14.53 -1.51 2.52
CA HIS A 142 -13.89 -2.80 2.75
C HIS A 142 -13.46 -3.42 1.43
N ILE A 143 -12.15 -3.68 1.30
CA ILE A 143 -11.46 -4.12 0.10
C ILE A 143 -10.56 -5.33 0.40
N PRO A 144 -11.14 -6.46 0.84
CA PRO A 144 -10.35 -7.64 1.18
C PRO A 144 -9.59 -8.18 -0.03
N GLY A 145 -8.49 -8.86 0.24
CA GLY A 145 -7.68 -9.55 -0.77
C GLY A 145 -6.21 -9.52 -0.43
N HIS A 146 -5.63 -8.34 -0.21
CA HIS A 146 -4.26 -8.19 0.30
C HIS A 146 -4.19 -8.65 1.76
N THR A 147 -5.06 -8.13 2.61
CA THR A 147 -5.41 -8.73 3.90
C THR A 147 -6.92 -8.94 4.00
N PRO A 148 -7.42 -9.78 4.95
CA PRO A 148 -8.85 -9.92 5.19
C PRO A 148 -9.53 -8.62 5.62
N GLY A 149 -8.80 -7.73 6.32
CA GLY A 149 -9.32 -6.49 6.87
C GLY A 149 -8.89 -5.23 6.12
N SER A 150 -8.37 -5.34 4.91
CA SER A 150 -8.00 -4.15 4.12
C SER A 150 -9.18 -3.22 3.90
N VAL A 151 -8.97 -1.93 4.18
CA VAL A 151 -9.95 -0.85 4.02
C VAL A 151 -9.32 0.28 3.23
N ALA A 152 -10.01 0.75 2.19
CA ALA A 152 -9.71 2.04 1.59
C ALA A 152 -10.57 3.14 2.21
N TYR A 153 -10.01 4.33 2.31
CA TYR A 153 -10.72 5.52 2.77
C TYR A 153 -10.94 6.46 1.59
N LEU A 154 -12.20 6.65 1.21
CA LEU A 154 -12.58 7.61 0.18
C LEU A 154 -12.93 8.94 0.85
N LEU A 155 -12.22 10.00 0.46
CA LEU A 155 -12.46 11.36 0.87
C LEU A 155 -12.97 12.16 -0.32
N GLU A 156 -14.14 12.78 -0.17
CA GLU A 156 -14.68 13.71 -1.16
C GLU A 156 -14.41 15.15 -0.69
N THR A 157 -13.66 15.90 -1.49
CA THR A 157 -13.46 17.34 -1.31
C THR A 157 -14.35 18.10 -2.29
N GLU A 158 -14.37 19.43 -2.22
CA GLU A 158 -15.16 20.24 -3.17
C GLU A 158 -14.75 20.00 -4.63
N SER A 159 -13.50 19.62 -4.89
CA SER A 159 -12.94 19.52 -6.24
C SER A 159 -12.54 18.11 -6.65
N LYS A 160 -12.30 17.20 -5.71
CA LYS A 160 -11.65 15.91 -5.96
C LYS A 160 -12.17 14.78 -5.08
N ARG A 161 -12.20 13.59 -5.66
CA ARG A 161 -12.41 12.32 -4.97
C ARG A 161 -11.06 11.63 -4.79
N ILE A 162 -10.61 11.52 -3.55
CA ILE A 162 -9.30 11.01 -3.17
C ILE A 162 -9.50 9.66 -2.51
N LEU A 163 -8.84 8.62 -3.02
CA LEU A 163 -8.83 7.29 -2.42
C LEU A 163 -7.48 7.04 -1.75
N PHE A 164 -7.49 6.74 -0.47
CA PHE A 164 -6.35 6.19 0.25
C PHE A 164 -6.51 4.67 0.28
N GLY A 165 -5.77 3.98 -0.57
CA GLY A 165 -5.97 2.57 -0.88
C GLY A 165 -5.16 1.61 0.01
N GLY A 166 -4.17 2.11 0.79
CA GLY A 166 -3.16 1.25 1.38
C GLY A 166 -2.45 0.47 0.29
N ASP A 167 -2.32 -0.85 0.45
CA ASP A 167 -1.73 -1.74 -0.55
C ASP A 167 -2.78 -2.29 -1.53
N LEU A 168 -3.69 -1.43 -1.95
CA LEU A 168 -4.59 -1.73 -3.03
C LEU A 168 -4.55 -0.58 -4.07
N PRO A 169 -4.04 -0.84 -5.26
CA PRO A 169 -3.54 -2.11 -5.78
C PRO A 169 -2.15 -2.46 -5.23
N GLY A 170 -1.92 -3.73 -4.92
CA GLY A 170 -0.66 -4.26 -4.41
C GLY A 170 -0.52 -5.73 -4.74
N VAL A 171 0.56 -6.34 -4.32
CA VAL A 171 0.83 -7.77 -4.53
C VAL A 171 -0.07 -8.63 -3.64
N VAL A 172 -0.70 -9.65 -4.22
CA VAL A 172 -1.54 -10.63 -3.51
C VAL A 172 -1.08 -12.03 -3.83
N ILE A 173 -0.60 -12.73 -2.80
CA ILE A 173 -0.11 -14.11 -2.93
C ILE A 173 -0.99 -15.01 -2.07
N ASN A 174 -1.75 -15.92 -2.72
CA ASN A 174 -2.68 -16.81 -2.02
C ASN A 174 -1.97 -17.68 -0.96
N LYS A 175 -0.76 -18.19 -1.26
CA LYS A 175 0.02 -19.00 -0.32
C LYS A 175 0.51 -18.22 0.91
N GLN A 176 0.51 -16.89 0.86
CA GLN A 176 0.91 -16.00 1.97
C GLN A 176 -0.29 -15.38 2.70
N GLY A 177 -1.48 -15.95 2.55
CA GLY A 177 -2.69 -15.48 3.24
C GLY A 177 -3.49 -14.44 2.49
N GLY A 178 -3.06 -14.03 1.30
CA GLY A 178 -3.85 -13.23 0.38
C GLY A 178 -5.03 -14.02 -0.20
N ASN A 179 -5.96 -13.31 -0.83
CA ASN A 179 -7.12 -13.90 -1.53
C ASN A 179 -7.34 -13.17 -2.85
N LEU A 180 -6.86 -13.78 -3.93
CA LEU A 180 -6.93 -13.18 -5.27
C LEU A 180 -8.38 -12.97 -5.74
N GLU A 181 -9.31 -13.87 -5.45
CA GLU A 181 -10.72 -13.71 -5.85
C GLU A 181 -11.36 -12.51 -5.15
N ALA A 182 -11.13 -12.38 -3.84
CA ALA A 182 -11.60 -11.22 -3.08
C ALA A 182 -10.95 -9.91 -3.57
N TYR A 183 -9.64 -9.96 -3.88
CA TYR A 183 -8.90 -8.83 -4.43
C TYR A 183 -9.48 -8.33 -5.75
N VAL A 184 -9.75 -9.23 -6.70
CA VAL A 184 -10.35 -8.87 -8.00
C VAL A 184 -11.71 -8.18 -7.80
N LYS A 185 -12.55 -8.70 -6.91
CA LYS A 185 -13.84 -8.08 -6.55
C LYS A 185 -13.65 -6.69 -5.94
N SER A 186 -12.65 -6.53 -5.09
CA SER A 186 -12.29 -5.24 -4.46
C SER A 186 -11.84 -4.22 -5.50
N ILE A 187 -10.96 -4.59 -6.43
CA ILE A 187 -10.55 -3.72 -7.54
C ILE A 187 -11.74 -3.32 -8.41
N GLN A 188 -12.62 -4.27 -8.77
CA GLN A 188 -13.82 -3.99 -9.57
C GLN A 188 -14.74 -2.99 -8.86
N LYS A 189 -14.87 -3.09 -7.53
CA LYS A 189 -15.62 -2.14 -6.70
C LYS A 189 -15.00 -0.74 -6.76
N LEU A 190 -13.68 -0.63 -6.63
CA LEU A 190 -12.98 0.66 -6.70
C LEU A 190 -13.06 1.32 -8.08
N LEU A 191 -13.02 0.54 -9.16
CA LEU A 191 -13.16 1.04 -10.53
C LEU A 191 -14.49 1.78 -10.78
N ASN A 192 -15.53 1.50 -9.98
CA ASN A 192 -16.84 2.15 -10.08
C ASN A 192 -16.96 3.44 -9.26
N LEU A 193 -15.90 3.87 -8.56
CA LEU A 193 -15.96 5.01 -7.64
C LEU A 193 -15.62 6.36 -8.28
N ASN A 194 -15.22 6.41 -9.55
CA ASN A 194 -14.78 7.64 -10.23
C ASN A 194 -13.72 8.41 -9.41
N ILE A 195 -12.62 7.74 -9.07
CA ILE A 195 -11.52 8.29 -8.28
C ILE A 195 -10.71 9.26 -9.12
N ASP A 196 -10.48 10.48 -8.64
CA ASP A 196 -9.63 11.48 -9.29
C ASP A 196 -8.15 11.28 -8.94
N ILE A 197 -7.86 11.00 -7.67
CA ILE A 197 -6.52 10.83 -7.11
C ILE A 197 -6.51 9.56 -6.29
N MET A 198 -5.54 8.68 -6.56
CA MET A 198 -5.29 7.50 -5.75
C MET A 198 -3.98 7.65 -4.99
N CYS A 199 -4.07 7.51 -3.68
CA CYS A 199 -2.98 7.54 -2.72
C CYS A 199 -2.72 6.10 -2.26
N GLU A 200 -1.67 5.50 -2.73
CA GLU A 200 -1.32 4.10 -2.52
C GLU A 200 -0.19 3.98 -1.48
N GLY A 201 0.00 2.80 -0.88
CA GLY A 201 0.95 2.59 0.23
C GLY A 201 2.42 2.54 -0.20
N HIS A 202 2.72 1.94 -1.35
CA HIS A 202 4.09 1.71 -1.83
C HIS A 202 4.35 2.31 -3.21
N GLU A 203 3.40 3.08 -3.71
CA GLU A 203 3.57 3.91 -4.87
C GLU A 203 3.32 5.36 -4.45
N ASN A 204 3.67 6.28 -5.29
CA ASN A 204 3.33 7.67 -5.04
C ASN A 204 1.87 7.93 -5.47
N ILE A 205 1.51 9.20 -5.49
CA ILE A 205 0.18 9.64 -5.89
C ILE A 205 -0.05 9.32 -7.37
N ILE A 206 -1.14 8.62 -7.67
CA ILE A 206 -1.52 8.22 -9.03
C ILE A 206 -2.67 9.11 -9.50
N GLU A 207 -2.37 9.97 -10.45
CA GLU A 207 -3.33 10.86 -11.12
C GLU A 207 -2.93 11.05 -12.59
N PRO A 208 -3.82 11.38 -13.49
CA PRO A 208 -5.26 11.61 -13.30
C PRO A 208 -6.06 10.29 -13.19
N ALA A 209 -7.38 10.39 -13.00
CA ALA A 209 -8.32 9.26 -12.87
C ALA A 209 -8.13 8.13 -13.91
N LYS A 210 -7.81 8.49 -15.16
CA LYS A 210 -7.54 7.51 -16.22
C LYS A 210 -6.30 6.65 -15.90
N LYS A 211 -5.25 7.25 -15.32
CA LYS A 211 -4.03 6.53 -14.91
C LYS A 211 -4.35 5.60 -13.74
N ALA A 212 -5.10 6.07 -12.74
CA ALA A 212 -5.55 5.25 -11.61
C ALA A 212 -6.36 4.03 -12.08
N SER A 213 -7.32 4.22 -12.99
CA SER A 213 -8.10 3.11 -13.55
C SER A 213 -7.26 2.11 -14.37
N LYS A 214 -6.27 2.59 -15.14
CA LYS A 214 -5.32 1.71 -15.86
C LYS A 214 -4.51 0.89 -14.86
N PHE A 215 -3.99 1.53 -13.84
CA PHE A 215 -3.19 0.92 -12.79
C PHE A 215 -3.95 -0.19 -12.05
N LEU A 216 -5.18 0.09 -11.60
CA LEU A 216 -6.05 -0.89 -10.96
C LEU A 216 -6.29 -2.13 -11.84
N ARG A 217 -6.57 -1.95 -13.14
CA ARG A 217 -6.80 -3.06 -14.08
C ARG A 217 -5.54 -3.89 -14.32
N ALA A 218 -4.38 -3.24 -14.47
CA ALA A 218 -3.11 -3.93 -14.70
C ALA A 218 -2.72 -4.81 -13.51
N TYR A 219 -3.01 -4.38 -12.29
CA TYR A 219 -2.72 -5.17 -11.09
C TYR A 219 -3.60 -6.41 -10.93
N ILE A 220 -4.81 -6.45 -11.50
CA ILE A 220 -5.57 -7.70 -11.59
C ILE A 220 -4.76 -8.72 -12.39
N GLN A 221 -4.36 -8.36 -13.60
CA GLN A 221 -3.59 -9.25 -14.48
C GLN A 221 -2.22 -9.61 -13.87
N PHE A 222 -1.55 -8.64 -13.26
CA PHE A 222 -0.27 -8.88 -12.58
C PHE A 222 -0.39 -9.96 -11.50
N ASN A 223 -1.36 -9.83 -10.60
CA ASN A 223 -1.55 -10.79 -9.51
C ASN A 223 -2.04 -12.16 -10.00
N GLU A 224 -2.85 -12.23 -11.06
CA GLU A 224 -3.21 -13.49 -11.72
C GLU A 224 -1.97 -14.20 -12.27
N GLN A 225 -1.09 -13.49 -12.98
CA GLN A 225 0.15 -14.05 -13.52
C GLN A 225 1.13 -14.41 -12.40
N LEU A 226 1.26 -13.58 -11.36
CA LEU A 226 2.16 -13.85 -10.24
C LEU A 226 1.78 -15.12 -9.48
N ASN A 227 0.50 -15.32 -9.15
CA ASN A 227 0.05 -16.55 -8.49
C ASN A 227 0.26 -17.78 -9.38
N LYS A 228 0.08 -17.65 -10.70
CA LYS A 228 0.39 -18.71 -11.66
C LYS A 228 1.89 -19.01 -11.71
N LEU A 229 2.77 -17.99 -11.66
CA LEU A 229 4.21 -18.21 -11.63
C LEU A 229 4.66 -18.94 -10.36
N ILE A 230 4.05 -18.65 -9.21
CA ILE A 230 4.33 -19.36 -7.95
C ILE A 230 3.96 -20.85 -8.03
N GLU A 231 2.93 -21.20 -8.79
CA GLU A 231 2.57 -22.60 -9.04
C GLU A 231 3.49 -23.26 -10.10
N TYR A 232 3.91 -22.49 -11.09
CA TYR A 232 4.73 -22.96 -12.23
C TYR A 232 5.95 -22.07 -12.43
N PRO A 233 6.99 -22.16 -11.58
CA PRO A 233 8.11 -21.24 -11.54
C PRO A 233 8.94 -21.11 -12.82
N SER A 234 8.89 -22.10 -13.70
CA SER A 234 9.61 -22.14 -14.97
C SER A 234 8.75 -21.79 -16.19
N ASP A 235 7.53 -21.23 -15.99
CA ASP A 235 6.68 -20.83 -17.12
C ASP A 235 7.19 -19.49 -17.70
N THR A 236 7.97 -19.60 -18.77
CA THR A 236 8.61 -18.45 -19.45
C THR A 236 7.58 -17.48 -20.06
N LYS A 237 6.40 -17.96 -20.44
CA LYS A 237 5.31 -17.11 -20.94
C LYS A 237 4.71 -16.25 -19.83
N VAL A 238 4.56 -16.83 -18.64
CA VAL A 238 4.08 -16.08 -17.46
C VAL A 238 5.10 -15.03 -17.07
N LEU A 239 6.38 -15.36 -17.04
CA LEU A 239 7.45 -14.40 -16.77
C LEU A 239 7.46 -13.24 -17.77
N LEU A 240 7.34 -13.54 -19.07
CA LEU A 240 7.26 -12.50 -20.09
C LEU A 240 6.01 -11.61 -19.93
N ASN A 241 4.85 -12.20 -19.63
CA ASN A 241 3.64 -11.42 -19.37
C ASN A 241 3.81 -10.47 -18.17
N LEU A 242 4.41 -10.94 -17.06
CA LEU A 242 4.70 -10.11 -15.90
C LEU A 242 5.66 -8.97 -16.25
N ALA A 243 6.70 -9.25 -17.05
CA ALA A 243 7.63 -8.22 -17.51
C ALA A 243 6.93 -7.16 -18.38
N LEU A 244 6.03 -7.58 -19.29
CA LEU A 244 5.26 -6.67 -20.13
C LEU A 244 4.29 -5.80 -19.32
N ILE A 245 3.56 -6.38 -18.36
CA ILE A 245 2.67 -5.64 -17.46
C ILE A 245 3.49 -4.62 -16.64
N SER A 246 4.64 -5.04 -16.13
CA SER A 246 5.54 -4.16 -15.37
C SER A 246 6.08 -3.02 -16.23
N TYR A 247 6.41 -3.29 -17.49
CA TYR A 247 6.84 -2.27 -18.45
C TYR A 247 5.74 -1.23 -18.71
N ASP A 248 4.50 -1.67 -18.89
CA ASP A 248 3.34 -0.80 -19.09
C ASP A 248 3.00 0.06 -17.85
N LEU A 249 3.41 -0.39 -16.66
CA LEU A 249 3.29 0.33 -15.40
C LEU A 249 4.53 1.18 -15.07
N GLU A 250 5.57 1.15 -15.91
CA GLU A 250 6.85 1.83 -15.69
C GLU A 250 7.65 1.30 -14.47
N PHE A 251 7.39 0.04 -14.07
CA PHE A 251 8.12 -0.66 -13.00
C PHE A 251 9.36 -1.37 -13.54
N TYR A 252 10.36 -0.60 -13.92
CA TYR A 252 11.52 -1.10 -14.65
C TYR A 252 12.41 -2.05 -13.85
N GLU A 253 12.44 -1.94 -12.51
CA GLU A 253 13.11 -2.94 -11.65
C GLU A 253 12.46 -4.32 -11.83
N ASN A 254 11.14 -4.39 -11.78
CA ASN A 254 10.40 -5.64 -11.97
C ASN A 254 10.61 -6.20 -13.39
N VAL A 255 10.66 -5.33 -14.40
CA VAL A 255 10.95 -5.76 -15.78
C VAL A 255 12.32 -6.47 -15.86
N LEU A 256 13.35 -5.87 -15.25
CA LEU A 256 14.70 -6.46 -15.21
C LEU A 256 14.71 -7.79 -14.46
N ASP A 257 14.04 -7.86 -13.32
CA ASP A 257 14.00 -9.06 -12.49
C ASP A 257 13.32 -10.23 -13.23
N PHE A 258 12.13 -10.00 -13.80
CA PHE A 258 11.42 -11.01 -14.59
C PHE A 258 12.19 -11.44 -15.84
N CYS A 259 12.73 -10.49 -16.61
CA CYS A 259 13.47 -10.79 -17.82
C CYS A 259 14.79 -11.52 -17.53
N THR A 260 15.49 -11.15 -16.45
CA THR A 260 16.72 -11.83 -16.03
C THR A 260 16.44 -13.27 -15.66
N TYR A 261 15.40 -13.50 -14.85
CA TYR A 261 15.01 -14.85 -14.47
C TYR A 261 14.51 -15.69 -15.67
N LEU A 262 13.79 -15.06 -16.61
CA LEU A 262 13.40 -15.71 -17.86
C LEU A 262 14.62 -16.15 -18.68
N LEU A 263 15.64 -15.28 -18.84
CA LEU A 263 16.88 -15.60 -19.57
C LEU A 263 17.73 -16.68 -18.90
N GLU A 264 17.63 -16.90 -17.60
CA GLU A 264 18.25 -18.06 -16.94
C GLU A 264 17.61 -19.39 -17.37
N ILE A 265 16.29 -19.38 -17.65
CA ILE A 265 15.54 -20.55 -18.10
C ILE A 265 15.66 -20.72 -19.64
N GLU A 266 15.54 -19.62 -20.37
CA GLU A 266 15.54 -19.55 -21.83
C GLU A 266 16.55 -18.49 -22.32
N PRO A 267 17.86 -18.85 -22.41
CA PRO A 267 18.94 -17.89 -22.71
C PRO A 267 18.83 -17.16 -24.05
N ASN A 268 18.04 -17.70 -24.99
CA ASN A 268 17.87 -17.13 -26.34
C ASN A 268 16.54 -16.40 -26.51
N SER A 269 15.86 -16.02 -25.45
CA SER A 269 14.61 -15.29 -25.52
C SER A 269 14.83 -13.88 -26.09
N ILE A 270 14.38 -13.68 -27.34
CA ILE A 270 14.52 -12.40 -28.03
C ILE A 270 13.63 -11.34 -27.37
N ASP A 271 12.44 -11.70 -26.94
CA ASP A 271 11.47 -10.78 -26.33
C ASP A 271 11.99 -10.22 -25.00
N ALA A 272 12.59 -11.08 -24.15
CA ALA A 272 13.19 -10.64 -22.89
C ALA A 272 14.36 -9.68 -23.13
N GLN A 273 15.25 -10.02 -24.09
CA GLN A 273 16.39 -9.17 -24.43
C GLN A 273 15.94 -7.81 -24.98
N GLN A 274 14.93 -7.78 -25.84
CA GLN A 274 14.37 -6.54 -26.37
C GLN A 274 13.73 -5.66 -25.29
N LEU A 275 13.09 -6.25 -24.29
CA LEU A 275 12.54 -5.50 -23.15
C LEU A 275 13.67 -4.87 -22.31
N ILE A 276 14.73 -5.63 -21.99
CA ILE A 276 15.90 -5.11 -21.29
C ILE A 276 16.54 -3.95 -22.09
N ASP A 277 16.68 -4.10 -23.39
CA ASP A 277 17.27 -3.05 -24.25
C ASP A 277 16.43 -1.76 -24.27
N LYS A 278 15.12 -1.84 -24.12
CA LYS A 278 14.22 -0.67 -24.02
C LYS A 278 14.40 0.12 -22.72
N ILE A 279 14.86 -0.51 -21.65
CA ILE A 279 15.03 0.11 -20.33
C ILE A 279 16.50 0.20 -19.89
N LYS A 280 17.45 0.04 -20.82
CA LYS A 280 18.91 -0.01 -20.53
C LYS A 280 19.48 1.26 -19.88
N GLU A 281 18.78 2.40 -19.94
CA GLU A 281 19.17 3.62 -19.24
C GLU A 281 18.79 3.59 -17.75
N PHE A 282 17.94 2.64 -17.35
CA PHE A 282 17.56 2.44 -15.97
C PHE A 282 18.65 1.68 -15.21
N ASN A 283 19.08 2.22 -14.07
CA ASN A 283 20.11 1.61 -13.22
C ASN A 283 19.42 1.04 -11.95
N PRO A 284 19.17 -0.27 -11.89
CA PRO A 284 18.40 -0.87 -10.80
C PRO A 284 19.20 -0.91 -9.48
N SER A 285 18.50 -0.73 -8.37
CA SER A 285 19.07 -0.85 -7.03
C SER A 285 19.03 -2.29 -6.47
N LYS A 286 18.11 -3.13 -6.92
CA LYS A 286 17.96 -4.54 -6.52
C LYS A 286 17.38 -5.38 -7.66
N ILE A 287 18.02 -6.53 -7.90
CA ILE A 287 17.55 -7.60 -8.79
C ILE A 287 17.52 -8.84 -7.89
N ASP A 288 16.41 -9.58 -7.81
CA ASP A 288 16.20 -10.89 -7.17
C ASP A 288 14.88 -11.01 -6.38
N TRP A 289 13.99 -10.02 -6.54
CA TRP A 289 12.68 -10.03 -5.85
C TRP A 289 11.87 -11.28 -6.21
N ILE A 290 11.81 -11.63 -7.51
CA ILE A 290 11.00 -12.77 -7.96
C ILE A 290 11.56 -14.11 -7.51
N LYS A 291 12.88 -14.27 -7.49
CA LYS A 291 13.52 -15.50 -6.98
C LYS A 291 13.21 -15.71 -5.51
N ASN A 292 13.27 -14.62 -4.71
CA ASN A 292 12.93 -14.66 -3.30
C ASN A 292 11.47 -15.06 -3.08
N ILE A 293 10.51 -14.49 -3.85
CA ILE A 293 9.10 -14.87 -3.78
C ILE A 293 8.90 -16.34 -4.12
N ILE A 294 9.51 -16.84 -5.20
CA ILE A 294 9.39 -18.25 -5.59
C ILE A 294 9.95 -19.16 -4.50
N GLN A 295 11.12 -18.86 -3.94
CA GLN A 295 11.76 -19.66 -2.88
C GLN A 295 10.92 -19.69 -1.60
N GLN A 296 10.30 -18.59 -1.21
CA GLN A 296 9.45 -18.52 -0.02
C GLN A 296 8.13 -19.29 -0.16
N ASN A 297 7.69 -19.58 -1.38
CA ASN A 297 6.38 -20.19 -1.66
C ASN A 297 6.48 -21.65 -2.15
N ASN A 298 7.67 -22.20 -2.35
CA ASN A 298 7.95 -23.59 -2.69
C ASN A 298 8.65 -24.33 -1.56
#